data_aef72d72298f624699185fd768c6191f
#
_entry.id   aef72d72298f624699185fd768c6191f
#
_cell.length_a   1.000
_cell.length_b   1.000
_cell.length_c   1.000
_cell.angle_alpha   90.00
_cell.angle_beta   90.00
_cell.angle_gamma   90.00
#
_symmetry.space_group_name_H-M   'P 1'
#
loop_
_entity.id
_entity.type
_entity.pdbx_description
1 polymer ?
#
loop_
_entity_poly.entity_id
_entity_poly.type
_entity_poly.pdbx_seq_one_letter_code
_entity_poly.pdbx_strand_id
1 'polypeptide(L)'
;MEAKEVVQRGYDLFGAGDMETFFGEIIHDNITWTFPGDEGKHPLAGVHKGKENFIANMSKIPEYWDNFMVTPQAMISEGNKVFALVKGTADGMDTMFGHYFEVENNQMKVMMTFDDTLTAFNAMKK
;
A
#
# COMPACT_ATOMS: atom_id res chain seq x y z
N MET A 1 6.74 -13.15 -14.60
CA MET A 1 5.61 -12.20 -14.52
C MET A 1 6.11 -10.79 -14.77
N GLU A 2 5.38 -10.01 -15.52
CA GLU A 2 5.71 -8.59 -15.67
C GLU A 2 5.44 -7.85 -14.35
N ALA A 3 6.15 -6.77 -14.13
CA ALA A 3 6.02 -5.99 -12.88
C ALA A 3 4.58 -5.57 -12.61
N LYS A 4 3.87 -5.10 -13.64
CA LYS A 4 2.47 -4.69 -13.53
C LYS A 4 1.56 -5.85 -13.09
N GLU A 5 1.83 -7.07 -13.54
CA GLU A 5 1.05 -8.25 -13.15
C GLU A 5 1.27 -8.60 -11.68
N VAL A 6 2.51 -8.45 -11.19
CA VAL A 6 2.81 -8.67 -9.77
C VAL A 6 2.04 -7.70 -8.89
N VAL A 7 2.03 -6.42 -9.28
CA VAL A 7 1.31 -5.39 -8.54
C VAL A 7 -0.20 -5.63 -8.58
N GLN A 8 -0.75 -5.99 -9.74
CA GLN A 8 -2.18 -6.30 -9.87
C GLN A 8 -2.56 -7.48 -8.96
N ARG A 9 -1.74 -8.54 -8.96
CA ARG A 9 -1.97 -9.69 -8.08
C ARG A 9 -1.95 -9.27 -6.60
N GLY A 10 -1.05 -8.35 -6.24
CA GLY A 10 -1.01 -7.80 -4.89
C GLY A 10 -2.32 -7.13 -4.49
N TYR A 11 -2.88 -6.30 -5.37
CA TYR A 11 -4.17 -5.66 -5.10
C TYR A 11 -5.31 -6.70 -5.01
N ASP A 12 -5.29 -7.71 -5.87
CA ASP A 12 -6.32 -8.75 -5.86
C ASP A 12 -6.31 -9.53 -4.55
N LEU A 13 -5.13 -9.89 -4.05
CA LEU A 13 -4.97 -10.60 -2.79
C LEU A 13 -5.38 -9.74 -1.60
N PHE A 14 -4.95 -8.48 -1.59
CA PHE A 14 -5.33 -7.55 -0.55
C PHE A 14 -6.85 -7.35 -0.51
N GLY A 15 -7.46 -7.15 -1.67
CA GLY A 15 -8.91 -6.97 -1.79
C GLY A 15 -9.71 -8.20 -1.38
N ALA A 16 -9.15 -9.40 -1.58
CA ALA A 16 -9.76 -10.65 -1.14
C ALA A 16 -9.54 -10.95 0.35
N GLY A 17 -8.72 -10.16 1.03
CA GLY A 17 -8.39 -10.39 2.43
C GLY A 17 -7.41 -11.55 2.65
N ASP A 18 -6.78 -12.03 1.58
CA ASP A 18 -5.80 -13.12 1.67
C ASP A 18 -4.41 -12.55 2.02
N MET A 19 -4.27 -12.13 3.26
CA MET A 19 -3.06 -11.48 3.72
C MET A 19 -1.88 -12.44 3.86
N GLU A 20 -2.14 -13.71 4.13
CA GLU A 20 -1.08 -14.72 4.21
C GLU A 20 -0.37 -14.85 2.87
N THR A 21 -1.11 -15.01 1.78
CA THR A 21 -0.54 -15.12 0.43
C THR A 21 0.10 -13.81 0.00
N PHE A 22 -0.54 -12.68 0.31
CA PHE A 22 -0.02 -11.36 0.00
C PHE A 22 1.37 -11.14 0.62
N PHE A 23 1.49 -11.36 1.92
CA PHE A 23 2.78 -11.18 2.62
C PHE A 23 3.80 -12.24 2.19
N GLY A 24 3.38 -13.47 1.96
CA GLY A 24 4.29 -14.58 1.64
C GLY A 24 4.81 -14.57 0.22
N GLU A 25 3.96 -14.23 -0.76
CA GLU A 25 4.32 -14.32 -2.17
C GLU A 25 4.66 -12.97 -2.81
N ILE A 26 4.00 -11.89 -2.40
CA ILE A 26 4.09 -10.60 -3.10
C ILE A 26 5.11 -9.67 -2.46
N ILE A 27 5.25 -9.72 -1.14
CA ILE A 27 6.11 -8.80 -0.41
C ILE A 27 7.51 -9.38 -0.27
N HIS A 28 8.51 -8.66 -0.81
CA HIS A 28 9.92 -9.05 -0.71
C HIS A 28 10.37 -8.96 0.76
N ASP A 29 11.23 -9.89 1.19
CA ASP A 29 11.76 -9.90 2.58
C ASP A 29 12.46 -8.58 2.93
N ASN A 30 13.09 -7.94 1.96
CA ASN A 30 13.83 -6.69 2.14
C ASN A 30 13.09 -5.48 1.58
N ILE A 31 11.75 -5.51 1.58
CA ILE A 31 10.94 -4.38 1.10
C ILE A 31 11.27 -3.10 1.87
N THR A 32 11.23 -1.98 1.16
CA THR A 32 11.21 -0.65 1.78
C THR A 32 9.90 0.02 1.42
N TRP A 33 9.10 0.36 2.41
CA TRP A 33 7.84 1.09 2.24
C TRP A 33 8.00 2.49 2.81
N THR A 34 7.94 3.48 1.94
CA THR A 34 7.98 4.89 2.35
C THR A 34 6.59 5.48 2.28
N PHE A 35 6.17 6.07 3.38
CA PHE A 35 4.90 6.78 3.47
C PHE A 35 5.22 8.22 3.87
N PRO A 36 5.33 9.16 2.91
CA PRO A 36 5.64 10.55 3.23
C PRO A 36 4.55 11.16 4.10
N GLY A 37 4.95 11.90 5.11
CA GLY A 37 4.01 12.54 6.02
C GLY A 37 4.68 12.91 7.33
N ASP A 38 3.90 13.52 8.21
CA ASP A 38 4.35 13.89 9.55
C ASP A 38 4.27 12.65 10.46
N GLU A 39 5.43 12.11 10.81
CA GLU A 39 5.52 10.90 11.64
C GLU A 39 4.95 11.09 13.04
N GLY A 40 4.84 12.32 13.49
CA GLY A 40 4.22 12.63 14.78
C GLY A 40 2.69 12.65 14.73
N LYS A 41 2.10 12.63 13.54
CA LYS A 41 0.64 12.79 13.35
C LYS A 41 0.01 11.68 12.51
N HIS A 42 0.60 11.35 11.36
CA HIS A 42 0.05 10.31 10.49
C HIS A 42 0.56 8.94 10.96
N PRO A 43 -0.34 8.00 11.30
CA PRO A 43 0.07 6.73 11.91
C PRO A 43 0.94 5.85 11.01
N LEU A 44 0.84 6.01 9.68
CA LEU A 44 1.59 5.19 8.73
C LEU A 44 2.87 5.86 8.22
N ALA A 45 3.08 7.14 8.53
CA ALA A 45 4.20 7.91 7.97
C ALA A 45 5.54 7.35 8.39
N GLY A 46 6.53 7.49 7.50
CA GLY A 46 7.90 7.10 7.73
C GLY A 46 8.44 6.14 6.70
N VAL A 47 9.66 5.67 6.93
CA VAL A 47 10.34 4.67 6.10
C VAL A 47 10.39 3.35 6.87
N HIS A 48 9.70 2.35 6.34
CA HIS A 48 9.56 1.03 6.99
C HIS A 48 10.35 0.01 6.19
N LYS A 49 11.40 -0.52 6.79
CA LYS A 49 12.31 -1.45 6.12
C LYS A 49 12.11 -2.88 6.60
N GLY A 50 12.06 -3.80 5.64
CA GLY A 50 11.89 -5.23 5.89
C GLY A 50 10.43 -5.65 6.00
N LYS A 51 10.17 -6.91 5.69
CA LYS A 51 8.81 -7.46 5.68
C LYS A 51 8.13 -7.33 7.05
N GLU A 52 8.87 -7.55 8.12
CA GLU A 52 8.33 -7.47 9.48
C GLU A 52 7.79 -6.08 9.80
N ASN A 53 8.56 -5.04 9.47
CA ASN A 53 8.13 -3.66 9.68
C ASN A 53 7.02 -3.26 8.72
N PHE A 54 7.02 -3.78 7.49
CA PHE A 54 5.94 -3.60 6.54
C PHE A 54 4.62 -4.13 7.12
N ILE A 55 4.63 -5.36 7.61
CA ILE A 55 3.45 -6.00 8.19
C ILE A 55 2.98 -5.21 9.42
N ALA A 56 3.89 -4.83 10.30
CA ALA A 56 3.55 -4.07 11.50
C ALA A 56 2.87 -2.74 11.16
N ASN A 57 3.40 -2.02 10.17
CA ASN A 57 2.81 -0.75 9.75
C ASN A 57 1.45 -0.94 9.08
N MET A 58 1.33 -1.92 8.20
CA MET A 58 0.06 -2.23 7.52
C MET A 58 -1.01 -2.66 8.51
N SER A 59 -0.63 -3.37 9.56
CA SER A 59 -1.54 -3.83 10.60
C SER A 59 -2.18 -2.70 11.41
N LYS A 60 -1.64 -1.49 11.33
CA LYS A 60 -2.25 -0.32 11.96
C LYS A 60 -3.51 0.16 11.23
N ILE A 61 -3.65 -0.17 9.95
CA ILE A 61 -4.75 0.37 9.13
C ILE A 61 -6.12 0.14 9.77
N PRO A 62 -6.51 -1.09 10.15
CA PRO A 62 -7.82 -1.31 10.74
C PRO A 62 -8.00 -0.68 12.12
N GLU A 63 -6.93 -0.25 12.78
CA GLU A 63 -7.04 0.47 14.05
C GLU A 63 -7.54 1.90 13.84
N TYR A 64 -7.32 2.48 12.66
CA TYR A 64 -7.64 3.88 12.37
C TYR A 64 -8.75 4.04 11.34
N TRP A 65 -8.94 3.09 10.45
CA TRP A 65 -9.96 3.16 9.39
C TRP A 65 -10.76 1.87 9.31
N ASP A 66 -12.08 1.96 9.37
CA ASP A 66 -12.97 0.82 9.18
C ASP A 66 -13.26 0.62 7.70
N ASN A 67 -13.31 -0.64 7.28
CA ASN A 67 -13.64 -1.03 5.90
C ASN A 67 -12.71 -0.40 4.86
N PHE A 68 -11.43 -0.30 5.21
CA PHE A 68 -10.43 0.26 4.32
C PHE A 68 -10.24 -0.62 3.08
N MET A 69 -10.23 0.01 1.90
CA MET A 69 -10.03 -0.68 0.64
C MET A 69 -9.25 0.21 -0.33
N VAL A 70 -8.37 -0.39 -1.09
CA VAL A 70 -7.67 0.27 -2.20
C VAL A 70 -7.96 -0.48 -3.49
N THR A 71 -8.44 0.24 -4.50
CA THR A 71 -8.85 -0.34 -5.77
C THR A 71 -8.12 0.37 -6.91
N PRO A 72 -7.25 -0.33 -7.66
CA PRO A 72 -6.51 0.31 -8.74
C PRO A 72 -7.46 0.74 -9.86
N GLN A 73 -7.28 1.97 -10.34
CA GLN A 73 -8.05 2.54 -11.45
C GLN A 73 -7.24 2.54 -12.73
N ALA A 74 -5.92 2.73 -12.64
CA ALA A 74 -5.01 2.73 -13.77
C ALA A 74 -3.61 2.37 -13.29
N MET A 75 -2.84 1.73 -14.15
CA MET A 75 -1.45 1.43 -13.87
C MET A 75 -0.58 1.77 -15.07
N ILE A 76 0.58 2.36 -14.81
CA ILE A 76 1.59 2.65 -15.80
C ILE A 76 2.87 1.94 -15.36
N SER A 77 3.55 1.27 -16.27
CA SER A 77 4.79 0.59 -15.94
C SER A 77 5.88 0.86 -16.96
N GLU A 78 7.11 0.91 -16.47
CA GLU A 78 8.32 1.00 -17.29
C GLU A 78 9.36 0.10 -16.62
N GLY A 79 9.73 -0.99 -17.29
CA GLY A 79 10.64 -1.98 -16.72
C GLY A 79 10.07 -2.57 -15.44
N ASN A 80 10.84 -2.49 -14.36
CA ASN A 80 10.42 -3.01 -13.05
C ASN A 80 9.66 -1.98 -12.20
N LYS A 81 9.37 -0.81 -12.74
CA LYS A 81 8.71 0.28 -12.02
C LYS A 81 7.24 0.36 -12.42
N VAL A 82 6.38 0.48 -11.42
CA VAL A 82 4.93 0.56 -11.63
C VAL A 82 4.37 1.71 -10.81
N PHE A 83 3.53 2.54 -11.43
CA PHE A 83 2.73 3.53 -10.73
C PHE A 83 1.26 3.16 -10.87
N ALA A 84 0.55 3.09 -9.76
CA ALA A 84 -0.87 2.81 -9.73
C ALA A 84 -1.64 4.02 -9.21
N LEU A 85 -2.65 4.43 -9.97
CA LEU A 85 -3.65 5.40 -9.51
C LEU A 85 -4.75 4.59 -8.85
N VAL A 86 -5.04 4.86 -7.59
CA VAL A 86 -5.82 3.97 -6.72
C VAL A 86 -6.95 4.75 -6.08
N LYS A 87 -8.14 4.15 -6.05
CA LYS A 87 -9.24 4.68 -5.26
C LYS A 87 -9.10 4.14 -3.84
N GLY A 88 -9.02 5.05 -2.87
CA GLY A 88 -8.96 4.70 -1.45
C GLY A 88 -10.29 4.97 -0.78
N THR A 89 -10.88 3.95 -0.18
CA THR A 89 -12.17 4.07 0.49
C THR A 89 -12.10 3.47 1.90
N ALA A 90 -12.89 4.04 2.78
CA ALA A 90 -13.11 3.54 4.13
C ALA A 90 -14.37 4.22 4.65
N ASP A 91 -14.81 3.88 5.85
CA ASP A 91 -15.91 4.63 6.45
C ASP A 91 -15.46 6.09 6.63
N GLY A 92 -16.19 7.00 6.00
CA GLY A 92 -15.87 8.43 6.03
C GLY A 92 -14.81 8.89 5.03
N MET A 93 -14.37 7.99 4.12
CA MET A 93 -13.33 8.33 3.15
C MET A 93 -13.67 7.77 1.76
N ASP A 94 -13.55 8.63 0.74
CA ASP A 94 -13.64 8.23 -0.68
C ASP A 94 -12.77 9.21 -1.46
N THR A 95 -11.56 8.78 -1.81
CA THR A 95 -10.58 9.66 -2.45
C THR A 95 -9.61 8.86 -3.33
N MET A 96 -8.59 9.54 -3.84
CA MET A 96 -7.59 8.92 -4.71
C MET A 96 -6.23 8.92 -4.04
N PHE A 97 -5.50 7.82 -4.23
CA PHE A 97 -4.13 7.64 -3.80
C PHE A 97 -3.23 7.36 -5.00
N GLY A 98 -1.93 7.56 -4.82
CA GLY A 98 -0.92 7.10 -5.75
C GLY A 98 0.01 6.11 -5.05
N HIS A 99 0.26 4.96 -5.70
CA HIS A 99 1.21 3.98 -5.20
C HIS A 99 2.32 3.76 -6.23
N TYR A 100 3.56 3.90 -5.80
CA TYR A 100 4.73 3.62 -6.61
C TYR A 100 5.38 2.33 -6.13
N PHE A 101 5.76 1.45 -7.06
CA PHE A 101 6.38 0.17 -6.77
C PHE A 101 7.62 -0.07 -7.62
N GLU A 102 8.58 -0.80 -7.05
CA GLU A 102 9.63 -1.45 -7.81
C GLU A 102 9.58 -2.95 -7.51
N VAL A 103 9.61 -3.75 -8.55
CA VAL A 103 9.45 -5.21 -8.47
C VAL A 103 10.80 -5.88 -8.71
N GLU A 104 11.13 -6.85 -7.87
CA GLU A 104 12.33 -7.67 -7.99
C GLU A 104 11.97 -9.12 -7.69
N ASN A 105 12.36 -10.03 -8.59
CA ASN A 105 12.07 -11.46 -8.44
C ASN A 105 10.59 -11.76 -8.20
N ASN A 106 9.73 -11.09 -8.95
CA ASN A 106 8.27 -11.22 -8.87
C ASN A 106 7.69 -10.81 -7.51
N GLN A 107 8.38 -9.93 -6.80
CA GLN A 107 7.92 -9.41 -5.52
C GLN A 107 8.07 -7.89 -5.45
N MET A 108 7.24 -7.26 -4.65
CA MET A 108 7.36 -5.83 -4.39
C MET A 108 8.56 -5.59 -3.48
N LYS A 109 9.58 -4.90 -3.99
CA LYS A 109 10.81 -4.57 -3.27
C LYS A 109 10.79 -3.14 -2.74
N VAL A 110 10.14 -2.23 -3.45
CA VAL A 110 9.98 -0.84 -3.05
C VAL A 110 8.50 -0.49 -3.19
N MET A 111 7.95 0.15 -2.19
CA MET A 111 6.62 0.73 -2.25
C MET A 111 6.67 2.14 -1.68
N MET A 112 6.02 3.08 -2.34
CA MET A 112 5.84 4.44 -1.83
C MET A 112 4.38 4.81 -1.99
N THR A 113 3.76 5.26 -0.90
CA THR A 113 2.35 5.61 -0.88
C THR A 113 2.18 7.11 -0.76
N PHE A 114 1.42 7.68 -1.69
CA PHE A 114 0.98 9.07 -1.63
C PHE A 114 -0.53 9.05 -1.43
N ASP A 115 -0.99 9.50 -0.27
CA ASP A 115 -2.41 9.54 0.03
C ASP A 115 -2.94 10.97 -0.04
N ASP A 116 -4.25 11.09 0.07
CA ASP A 116 -4.90 12.37 0.37
C ASP A 116 -4.88 12.51 1.90
N THR A 117 -3.77 13.06 2.40
CA THR A 117 -3.48 13.06 3.84
C THR A 117 -4.57 13.72 4.66
N LEU A 118 -5.09 14.84 4.20
CA LEU A 118 -6.14 15.55 4.93
C LEU A 118 -7.42 14.72 5.03
N THR A 119 -7.86 14.16 3.89
CA THR A 119 -9.06 13.32 3.86
C THR A 119 -8.89 12.06 4.71
N ALA A 120 -7.74 11.40 4.59
CA ALA A 120 -7.44 10.20 5.37
C ALA A 120 -7.39 10.52 6.87
N PHE A 121 -6.74 11.63 7.23
CA PHE A 121 -6.63 12.07 8.62
C PHE A 121 -8.01 12.37 9.23
N ASN A 122 -8.85 13.07 8.49
CA ASN A 122 -10.19 13.43 8.95
C ASN A 122 -11.11 12.20 9.11
N ALA A 123 -10.83 11.10 8.40
CA ALA A 123 -11.60 9.87 8.48
C ALA A 123 -11.13 8.92 9.58
N MET A 124 -10.02 9.22 10.27
CA MET A 124 -9.50 8.36 11.33
C MET A 124 -10.45 8.27 12.51
N LYS A 125 -10.55 7.05 13.07
CA LYS A 125 -11.37 6.79 14.25
C LYS A 125 -10.77 7.36 15.54
N LYS A 126 -9.49 7.61 15.55
CA LYS A 126 -8.75 8.05 16.73
C LYS A 126 -8.22 9.45 16.55
#